data_3008f1b288eb3112bb16d3029dbba06c
#
_entry.id   3008f1b288eb3112bb16d3029dbba06c
#
_cell.length_a   1.000
_cell.length_b   1.000
_cell.length_c   1.000
_cell.angle_alpha   90.00
_cell.angle_beta   90.00
_cell.angle_gamma   90.00
#
_symmetry.space_group_name_H-M   'P 1'
#
loop_
_entity.id
_entity.type
_entity.pdbx_description
1 polymer ?
#
loop_
_entity_poly.entity_id
_entity_poly.type
_entity_poly.pdbx_seq_one_letter_code
_entity_poly.pdbx_strand_id
1 'polypeptide(L)' 'MQIGDLVEYEKDTRWGVGIIIGFVDSGLPNHYSWVKVHFGKWNRTNQSPVNYLRRLTK' A
#
# COMPACT_ATOMS: atom_id res chain seq x y z
N MET A 1 6.67 6.65 0.47
CA MET A 1 6.21 5.63 1.45
C MET A 1 7.32 4.63 1.69
N GLN A 2 7.33 4.06 2.88
CA GLN A 2 8.41 3.17 3.31
C GLN A 2 7.81 1.89 3.86
N ILE A 3 8.61 0.83 3.89
CA ILE A 3 8.22 -0.42 4.53
C ILE A 3 7.93 -0.12 6.01
N GLY A 4 6.81 -0.62 6.50
CA GLY A 4 6.35 -0.38 7.86
C GLY A 4 5.34 0.75 7.99
N ASP A 5 5.13 1.53 6.95
CA ASP A 5 4.12 2.59 6.99
C ASP A 5 2.71 2.00 7.06
N LEU A 6 1.88 2.64 7.85
CA LEU A 6 0.46 2.29 7.92
C LEU A 6 -0.29 3.09 6.88
N VAL A 7 -1.12 2.42 6.11
CA VAL A 7 -1.86 3.01 5.00
C VAL A 7 -3.28 2.46 4.95
N GLU A 8 -4.14 3.15 4.21
CA GLU A 8 -5.46 2.63 3.87
C GLU A 8 -5.79 3.02 2.43
N TYR A 9 -6.73 2.32 1.83
CA TYR A 9 -7.23 2.74 0.54
C TYR A 9 -8.05 4.01 0.72
N GLU A 10 -7.68 5.05 0.00
CA GLU A 10 -8.33 6.35 0.13
C GLU A 10 -9.81 6.29 -0.24
N LYS A 11 -10.14 5.50 -1.25
CA LYS A 11 -11.50 5.40 -1.76
C LYS A 11 -12.28 4.19 -1.28
N ASP A 12 -11.64 3.31 -0.53
CA ASP A 12 -12.33 2.13 0.00
C ASP A 12 -11.76 1.78 1.37
N THR A 13 -12.26 2.49 2.36
CA THR A 13 -11.78 2.33 3.73
C THR A 13 -12.24 1.02 4.38
N ARG A 14 -13.09 0.25 3.70
CA ARG A 14 -13.54 -1.04 4.22
C ARG A 14 -12.41 -2.05 4.34
N TRP A 15 -11.34 -1.85 3.58
CA TRP A 15 -10.16 -2.71 3.68
C TRP A 15 -9.46 -2.57 5.03
N GLY A 16 -9.69 -1.45 5.73
CA GLY A 16 -9.05 -1.19 7.00
C GLY A 16 -7.61 -0.76 6.82
N VAL A 17 -6.86 -0.87 7.90
CA VAL A 17 -5.46 -0.45 7.92
C VAL A 17 -4.59 -1.54 7.35
N GLY A 18 -3.71 -1.18 6.43
CA GLY A 18 -2.68 -2.06 5.91
C GLY A 18 -1.30 -1.59 6.31
N ILE A 19 -0.32 -2.46 6.18
CA ILE A 19 1.07 -2.12 6.42
C ILE A 19 1.86 -2.43 5.15
N ILE A 20 2.73 -1.51 4.75
CA ILE A 20 3.59 -1.71 3.60
C ILE A 20 4.68 -2.71 3.97
N ILE A 21 4.75 -3.82 3.23
CA ILE A 21 5.71 -4.89 3.48
C ILE A 21 6.77 -5.00 2.40
N GLY A 22 6.62 -4.29 1.30
CA GLY A 22 7.61 -4.33 0.23
C GLY A 22 7.21 -3.44 -0.92
N PHE A 23 8.09 -3.40 -1.91
CA PHE A 23 7.88 -2.65 -3.14
C PHE A 23 7.82 -3.61 -4.32
N VAL A 24 7.07 -3.22 -5.34
CA VAL A 24 7.00 -3.98 -6.58
C VAL A 24 7.84 -3.24 -7.62
N ASP A 25 8.81 -3.95 -8.20
CA ASP A 25 9.59 -3.39 -9.28
C ASP A 25 8.78 -3.52 -10.57
N SER A 26 8.34 -2.40 -11.09
CA SER A 26 7.55 -2.39 -12.31
C SER A 26 8.40 -2.41 -13.57
N GLY A 27 9.70 -2.21 -13.43
CA GLY A 27 10.60 -2.11 -14.58
C GLY A 27 10.39 -0.86 -15.40
N LEU A 28 9.52 0.04 -14.97
CA LEU A 28 9.23 1.28 -15.69
C LEU A 28 9.84 2.46 -14.96
N PRO A 29 10.70 3.24 -15.60
CA PRO A 29 11.23 4.43 -14.96
C PRO A 29 10.15 5.49 -14.81
N ASN A 30 10.23 6.27 -13.78
CA ASN A 30 9.44 7.49 -13.59
C ASN A 30 7.97 7.32 -13.31
N HIS A 31 7.55 6.13 -12.96
CA HIS A 31 6.11 5.99 -12.86
C HIS A 31 5.71 5.44 -11.53
N TYR A 32 4.47 5.10 -11.44
CA TYR A 32 3.84 4.73 -10.21
C TYR A 32 4.67 3.69 -9.49
N SER A 33 5.04 4.02 -8.29
CA SER A 33 5.57 3.02 -7.41
C SER A 33 4.42 2.15 -6.94
N TRP A 34 4.53 0.87 -7.17
CA TRP A 34 3.60 -0.10 -6.63
C TRP A 34 4.19 -0.66 -5.35
N VAL A 35 3.34 -0.89 -4.39
CA VAL A 35 3.75 -1.43 -3.10
C VAL A 35 2.94 -2.65 -2.76
N LYS A 36 3.52 -3.52 -1.94
CA LYS A 36 2.82 -4.66 -1.36
C LYS A 36 2.31 -4.22 0.01
N VAL A 37 1.00 -4.36 0.21
CA VAL A 37 0.35 -3.95 1.44
C VAL A 37 -0.36 -5.15 2.04
N HIS A 38 -0.08 -5.44 3.29
CA HIS A 38 -0.77 -6.50 4.02
C HIS A 38 -1.89 -5.90 4.85
N PHE A 39 -3.11 -6.37 4.60
CA PHE A 39 -4.29 -5.95 5.35
C PHE A 39 -4.64 -7.02 6.38
N GLY A 40 -4.39 -6.72 7.64
CA GLY A 40 -4.60 -7.68 8.72
C GLY A 40 -6.04 -8.09 8.90
N LYS A 41 -6.98 -7.18 8.64
CA LYS A 41 -8.40 -7.46 8.76
C LYS A 41 -8.84 -8.63 7.87
N TRP A 42 -8.26 -8.72 6.68
CA TRP A 42 -8.60 -9.75 5.70
C TRP A 42 -7.54 -10.83 5.60
N ASN A 43 -6.41 -10.65 6.30
CA ASN A 43 -5.25 -11.53 6.18
C ASN A 43 -4.85 -11.70 4.71
N ARG A 44 -4.79 -10.59 3.98
CA ARG A 44 -4.48 -10.59 2.56
C ARG A 44 -3.41 -9.57 2.25
N THR A 45 -2.59 -9.92 1.26
CA THR A 45 -1.58 -9.01 0.73
C THR A 45 -1.98 -8.61 -0.68
N ASN A 46 -2.04 -7.30 -0.91
CA ASN A 46 -2.37 -6.74 -2.22
C ASN A 46 -1.20 -5.91 -2.72
N GLN A 47 -1.10 -5.83 -4.05
CA GLN A 47 -0.19 -4.90 -4.70
C GLN A 47 -1.01 -3.73 -5.20
N SER A 48 -0.59 -2.52 -4.86
CA SER A 48 -1.36 -1.33 -5.19
C SER A 48 -0.45 -0.17 -5.54
N PRO A 49 -0.87 0.70 -6.48
CA PRO A 49 -0.16 1.95 -6.70
C PRO A 49 -0.22 2.82 -5.46
N VAL A 50 0.86 3.53 -5.16
CA VAL A 50 0.90 4.38 -3.97
C VAL A 50 -0.14 5.49 -4.01
N ASN A 51 -0.52 5.95 -5.19
CA ASN A 51 -1.49 7.04 -5.30
C ASN A 51 -2.92 6.62 -4.93
N TYR A 52 -3.17 5.32 -4.76
CA TYR A 52 -4.46 4.85 -4.25
C TYR A 52 -4.48 4.77 -2.74
N LEU A 53 -3.35 4.97 -2.11
CA LEU A 53 -3.19 4.78 -0.67
C LEU A 53 -3.04 6.11 0.04
N ARG A 54 -3.57 6.18 1.24
CA ARG A 54 -3.35 7.30 2.14
C ARG A 54 -2.50 6.83 3.30
N ARG A 55 -1.41 7.54 3.55
CA ARG A 55 -0.53 7.20 4.66
C ARG A 55 -1.14 7.68 5.97
N LEU A 56 -1.22 6.77 6.92
CA LEU A 56 -1.75 7.04 8.24
C LEU A 56 -0.65 7.34 9.25
N THR A 57 0.56 6.87 8.97
CA THR A 57 1.71 7.10 9.83
C THR A 57 2.31 8.47 9.51
N LYS A 58 2.62 9.22 10.52
CA LYS A 58 3.27 10.52 10.37
C LYS A 58 4.77 10.39 10.21
#